data_366bdeae44da630f9d54d67f66774c8b
#
_entry.id   366bdeae44da630f9d54d67f66774c8b
#
_cell.length_a   1.000
_cell.length_b   1.000
_cell.length_c   1.000
_cell.angle_alpha   90.00
_cell.angle_beta   90.00
_cell.angle_gamma   90.00
#
_symmetry.space_group_name_H-M   'P 1'
#
loop_
_entity.id
_entity.type
_entity.pdbx_description
1 polymer ?
#
loop_
_entity_poly.entity_id
_entity_poly.type
_entity_poly.pdbx_seq_one_letter_code
_entity_poly.pdbx_strand_id
1 'polypeptide(L)'
;LKEAQRLGYAEKDPSADVDGFDTSRKTAILLSMSSGMRCRHEDIYTEGIRNISDIDMSYAKEMGYHIRLLGSVETVEDKYFAYVAPIMVGKDDPLYFVNGVYNGIRVVGNCLGNTMLYGKGAGKLPTASAVVSDIIAAARHKDHFQGIGWSEKMIEIEPMGSNAFRYFLRI
;
A
#
# COMPACT_ATOMS: atom_id res chain seq x y z
N LEU A 1 -7.12 17.02 -3.76
CA LEU A 1 -6.00 17.02 -4.71
C LEU A 1 -5.29 18.38 -4.76
N LYS A 2 -5.98 19.49 -5.09
CA LYS A 2 -5.40 20.85 -5.21
C LYS A 2 -4.58 21.27 -3.97
N GLU A 3 -5.07 20.97 -2.77
CA GLU A 3 -4.36 21.27 -1.52
C GLU A 3 -3.09 20.43 -1.36
N ALA A 4 -3.15 19.15 -1.70
CA ALA A 4 -1.98 18.26 -1.68
C ALA A 4 -0.90 18.74 -2.68
N GLN A 5 -1.30 19.20 -3.85
CA GLN A 5 -0.40 19.79 -4.84
C GLN A 5 0.21 21.11 -4.34
N ARG A 6 -0.60 21.98 -3.72
CA ARG A 6 -0.13 23.24 -3.13
C ARG A 6 0.92 23.02 -2.03
N LEU A 7 0.76 21.96 -1.25
CA LEU A 7 1.67 21.57 -0.16
C LEU A 7 2.87 20.74 -0.65
N GLY A 8 2.95 20.42 -1.94
CA GLY A 8 4.05 19.63 -2.52
C GLY A 8 4.02 18.13 -2.19
N TYR A 9 2.85 17.60 -1.82
CA TYR A 9 2.64 16.17 -1.54
C TYR A 9 2.13 15.39 -2.76
N ALA A 10 1.57 16.06 -3.75
CA ALA A 10 1.18 15.49 -5.03
C ALA A 10 1.83 16.25 -6.17
N GLU A 11 2.27 15.52 -7.18
CA GLU A 11 2.86 16.09 -8.38
C GLU A 11 1.81 16.82 -9.25
N LYS A 12 2.28 17.54 -10.28
CA LYS A 12 1.41 18.23 -11.23
C LYS A 12 0.53 17.24 -12.00
N ASP A 13 1.07 16.08 -12.34
CA ASP A 13 0.32 14.93 -12.85
C ASP A 13 0.15 13.91 -11.71
N PRO A 14 -1.02 13.83 -11.07
CA PRO A 14 -1.27 12.95 -9.94
C PRO A 14 -1.74 11.54 -10.36
N SER A 15 -1.65 11.18 -11.63
CA SER A 15 -2.19 9.91 -12.16
C SER A 15 -1.63 8.70 -11.44
N ALA A 16 -0.33 8.70 -11.12
CA ALA A 16 0.29 7.60 -10.40
C ALA A 16 -0.35 7.33 -9.03
N ASP A 17 -0.72 8.42 -8.30
CA ASP A 17 -1.38 8.33 -6.99
C ASP A 17 -2.86 8.00 -7.14
N VAL A 18 -3.56 8.74 -8.02
CA VAL A 18 -5.03 8.67 -8.17
C VAL A 18 -5.47 7.35 -8.80
N ASP A 19 -4.70 6.83 -9.76
CA ASP A 19 -4.98 5.55 -10.44
C ASP A 19 -4.42 4.34 -9.68
N GLY A 20 -3.69 4.57 -8.57
CA GLY A 20 -3.21 3.52 -7.68
C GLY A 20 -1.89 2.87 -8.10
N PHE A 21 -1.23 3.35 -9.16
CA PHE A 21 0.01 2.73 -9.65
C PHE A 21 1.19 2.84 -8.68
N ASP A 22 1.29 3.94 -7.92
CA ASP A 22 2.31 4.07 -6.88
C ASP A 22 2.08 3.05 -5.76
N THR A 23 0.82 2.87 -5.34
CA THR A 23 0.44 1.86 -4.36
C THR A 23 0.71 0.45 -4.89
N SER A 24 0.41 0.17 -6.16
CA SER A 24 0.67 -1.13 -6.80
C SER A 24 2.17 -1.48 -6.80
N ARG A 25 3.04 -0.52 -7.15
CA ARG A 25 4.50 -0.71 -7.11
C ARG A 25 5.00 -1.02 -5.71
N LYS A 26 4.52 -0.28 -4.70
CA LYS A 26 4.85 -0.53 -3.28
C LYS A 26 4.36 -1.91 -2.82
N THR A 27 3.15 -2.30 -3.22
CA THR A 27 2.57 -3.62 -2.92
C THR A 27 3.40 -4.74 -3.53
N ALA A 28 3.84 -4.59 -4.79
CA ALA A 28 4.71 -5.56 -5.44
C ALA A 28 6.06 -5.74 -4.72
N ILE A 29 6.66 -4.64 -4.25
CA ILE A 29 7.90 -4.69 -3.45
C ILE A 29 7.66 -5.46 -2.14
N LEU A 30 6.60 -5.12 -1.41
CA LEU A 30 6.27 -5.78 -0.13
C LEU A 30 5.97 -7.27 -0.32
N LEU A 31 5.25 -7.63 -1.37
CA LEU A 31 4.99 -9.04 -1.71
C LEU A 31 6.28 -9.77 -2.07
N SER A 32 7.16 -9.16 -2.86
CA SER A 32 8.46 -9.76 -3.18
C SER A 32 9.34 -9.96 -1.96
N MET A 33 9.33 -8.99 -1.03
CA MET A 33 10.07 -9.08 0.23
C MET A 33 9.55 -10.20 1.13
N SER A 34 8.24 -10.35 1.25
CA SER A 34 7.62 -11.34 2.14
C SER A 34 7.68 -12.77 1.60
N SER A 35 7.63 -12.94 0.29
CA SER A 35 7.65 -14.26 -0.36
C SER A 35 9.04 -14.75 -0.75
N GLY A 36 10.04 -13.86 -0.86
CA GLY A 36 11.34 -14.18 -1.43
C GLY A 36 11.31 -14.44 -2.94
N MET A 37 10.25 -14.06 -3.63
CA MET A 37 10.05 -14.23 -5.07
C MET A 37 9.80 -12.89 -5.75
N ARG A 38 9.90 -12.82 -7.08
CA ARG A 38 9.63 -11.60 -7.85
C ARG A 38 8.13 -11.41 -8.10
N CYS A 39 7.64 -10.21 -7.85
CA CYS A 39 6.31 -9.77 -8.21
C CYS A 39 6.40 -8.56 -9.15
N ARG A 40 5.66 -8.58 -10.26
CA ARG A 40 5.50 -7.40 -11.11
C ARG A 40 4.24 -6.66 -10.69
N HIS A 41 4.31 -5.34 -10.65
CA HIS A 41 3.15 -4.52 -10.27
C HIS A 41 2.01 -4.57 -11.30
N GLU A 42 2.33 -4.90 -12.57
CA GLU A 42 1.36 -5.05 -13.65
C GLU A 42 0.46 -6.29 -13.46
N ASP A 43 0.93 -7.28 -12.70
CA ASP A 43 0.17 -8.50 -12.40
C ASP A 43 -0.81 -8.28 -11.22
N ILE A 44 -0.71 -7.15 -10.50
CA ILE A 44 -1.58 -6.79 -9.39
C ILE A 44 -2.82 -6.07 -9.92
N TYR A 45 -4.02 -6.61 -9.63
CA TYR A 45 -5.25 -5.87 -9.89
C TYR A 45 -5.20 -4.49 -9.23
N THR A 46 -5.41 -3.44 -10.01
CA THR A 46 -5.27 -2.07 -9.52
C THR A 46 -6.49 -1.24 -9.92
N GLU A 47 -7.22 -0.79 -8.93
CA GLU A 47 -8.31 0.17 -9.04
C GLU A 47 -7.98 1.42 -8.24
N GLY A 48 -7.96 2.57 -8.92
CA GLY A 48 -7.71 3.86 -8.30
C GLY A 48 -8.95 4.49 -7.66
N ILE A 49 -8.78 5.72 -7.20
CA ILE A 49 -9.83 6.50 -6.52
C ILE A 49 -10.54 7.49 -7.45
N ARG A 50 -10.28 7.45 -8.75
CA ARG A 50 -10.82 8.43 -9.72
C ARG A 50 -12.34 8.45 -9.77
N ASN A 51 -12.97 7.31 -9.53
CA ASN A 51 -14.42 7.13 -9.57
C ASN A 51 -15.10 7.31 -8.20
N ILE A 52 -14.32 7.57 -7.14
CA ILE A 52 -14.88 7.84 -5.81
C ILE A 52 -15.35 9.28 -5.74
N SER A 53 -16.63 9.47 -5.47
CA SER A 53 -17.27 10.77 -5.38
C SER A 53 -17.41 11.27 -3.93
N ASP A 54 -17.72 12.56 -3.76
CA ASP A 54 -18.03 13.14 -2.45
C ASP A 54 -19.25 12.48 -1.80
N ILE A 55 -20.19 11.96 -2.59
CA ILE A 55 -21.37 11.24 -2.11
C ILE A 55 -20.94 9.90 -1.49
N ASP A 56 -20.04 9.16 -2.15
CA ASP A 56 -19.51 7.89 -1.63
C ASP A 56 -18.77 8.12 -0.30
N MET A 57 -18.00 9.21 -0.22
CA MET A 57 -17.31 9.62 1.00
C MET A 57 -18.28 9.95 2.14
N SER A 58 -19.40 10.62 1.83
CA SER A 58 -20.43 10.95 2.80
C SER A 58 -21.13 9.71 3.34
N TYR A 59 -21.52 8.79 2.48
CA TYR A 59 -22.14 7.52 2.89
C TYR A 59 -21.18 6.66 3.74
N ALA A 60 -19.93 6.54 3.31
CA ALA A 60 -18.94 5.84 4.11
C ALA A 60 -18.82 6.43 5.52
N LYS A 61 -18.76 7.77 5.63
CA LYS A 61 -18.67 8.47 6.91
C LYS A 61 -19.90 8.24 7.78
N GLU A 62 -21.11 8.31 7.22
CA GLU A 62 -22.37 8.05 7.95
C GLU A 62 -22.42 6.62 8.49
N MET A 63 -21.89 5.65 7.75
CA MET A 63 -21.76 4.26 8.16
C MET A 63 -20.60 4.02 9.13
N GLY A 64 -19.79 5.04 9.47
CA GLY A 64 -18.65 4.92 10.38
C GLY A 64 -17.36 4.42 9.74
N TYR A 65 -17.24 4.51 8.42
CA TYR A 65 -16.07 4.08 7.65
C TYR A 65 -15.32 5.27 7.04
N HIS A 66 -14.05 5.05 6.71
CA HIS A 66 -13.28 5.88 5.80
C HIS A 66 -12.94 5.09 4.54
N ILE A 67 -13.05 5.70 3.35
CA ILE A 67 -12.54 5.12 2.11
C ILE A 67 -11.04 5.40 2.04
N ARG A 68 -10.25 4.35 1.87
CA ARG A 68 -8.78 4.40 1.74
C ARG A 68 -8.36 3.65 0.48
N LEU A 69 -7.41 4.19 -0.26
CA LEU A 69 -6.72 3.43 -1.29
C LEU A 69 -5.70 2.52 -0.59
N LEU A 70 -5.92 1.23 -0.64
CA LEU A 70 -5.08 0.24 0.02
C LEU A 70 -4.51 -0.75 -0.99
N GLY A 71 -3.22 -1.05 -0.84
CA GLY A 71 -2.64 -2.27 -1.38
C GLY A 71 -2.75 -3.38 -0.33
N SER A 72 -3.26 -4.52 -0.73
CA SER A 72 -3.40 -5.70 0.12
C SER A 72 -2.67 -6.88 -0.47
N VAL A 73 -2.02 -7.63 0.40
CA VAL A 73 -1.37 -8.90 0.09
C VAL A 73 -1.84 -9.93 1.11
N GLU A 74 -2.24 -11.09 0.63
CA GLU A 74 -2.65 -12.20 1.47
C GLU A 74 -2.07 -13.50 0.90
N THR A 75 -1.63 -14.40 1.78
CA THR A 75 -1.21 -15.74 1.42
C THR A 75 -2.14 -16.73 2.10
N VAL A 76 -2.82 -17.53 1.29
CA VAL A 76 -3.75 -18.57 1.76
C VAL A 76 -3.41 -19.86 1.04
N GLU A 77 -3.08 -20.92 1.78
CA GLU A 77 -2.75 -22.24 1.22
C GLU A 77 -1.71 -22.18 0.09
N ASP A 78 -0.61 -21.44 0.33
CA ASP A 78 0.47 -21.20 -0.64
C ASP A 78 0.06 -20.45 -1.92
N LYS A 79 -1.14 -19.89 -1.98
CA LYS A 79 -1.62 -19.01 -3.04
C LYS A 79 -1.49 -17.55 -2.64
N TYR A 80 -1.11 -16.73 -3.59
CA TYR A 80 -0.91 -15.29 -3.37
C TYR A 80 -2.07 -14.50 -3.96
N PHE A 81 -2.67 -13.67 -3.12
CA PHE A 81 -3.68 -12.69 -3.51
C PHE A 81 -3.09 -11.30 -3.29
N ALA A 82 -3.11 -10.48 -4.32
CA ALA A 82 -2.64 -9.10 -4.23
C ALA A 82 -3.54 -8.19 -5.07
N TYR A 83 -3.93 -7.07 -4.47
CA TYR A 83 -4.75 -6.08 -5.16
C TYR A 83 -4.56 -4.69 -4.57
N VAL A 84 -4.89 -3.67 -5.36
CA VAL A 84 -4.98 -2.27 -4.95
C VAL A 84 -6.39 -1.79 -5.27
N ALA A 85 -7.09 -1.30 -4.27
CA ALA A 85 -8.45 -0.80 -4.45
C ALA A 85 -8.85 0.23 -3.39
N PRO A 86 -9.88 1.06 -3.66
CA PRO A 86 -10.56 1.84 -2.63
C PRO A 86 -11.30 0.91 -1.67
N ILE A 87 -10.97 0.96 -0.39
CA ILE A 87 -11.54 0.07 0.64
C ILE A 87 -12.19 0.90 1.73
N MET A 88 -13.38 0.48 2.17
CA MET A 88 -14.06 1.03 3.33
C MET A 88 -13.45 0.45 4.61
N VAL A 89 -12.72 1.27 5.35
CA VAL A 89 -12.00 0.88 6.57
C VAL A 89 -12.81 1.35 7.77
N GLY A 90 -13.17 0.42 8.67
CA GLY A 90 -13.89 0.70 9.90
C GLY A 90 -12.97 1.06 11.07
N LYS A 91 -13.55 1.54 12.17
CA LYS A 91 -12.82 1.99 13.36
C LYS A 91 -12.03 0.89 14.09
N ASP A 92 -12.37 -0.36 13.83
CA ASP A 92 -11.68 -1.51 14.43
C ASP A 92 -10.33 -1.80 13.73
N ASP A 93 -10.11 -1.21 12.55
CA ASP A 93 -8.85 -1.32 11.84
C ASP A 93 -7.96 -0.10 12.11
N PRO A 94 -6.71 -0.27 12.55
CA PRO A 94 -5.80 0.85 12.84
C PRO A 94 -5.52 1.73 11.61
N LEU A 95 -5.68 1.24 10.39
CA LEU A 95 -5.55 2.03 9.16
C LEU A 95 -6.64 3.12 9.04
N TYR A 96 -7.75 2.99 9.77
CA TYR A 96 -8.79 4.03 9.86
C TYR A 96 -8.21 5.38 10.31
N PHE A 97 -7.26 5.37 11.23
CA PHE A 97 -6.70 6.57 11.86
C PHE A 97 -5.51 7.17 11.10
N VAL A 98 -5.07 6.55 10.02
CA VAL A 98 -3.99 7.09 9.17
C VAL A 98 -4.52 8.27 8.37
N ASN A 99 -4.03 9.48 8.64
CA ASN A 99 -4.51 10.71 8.02
C ASN A 99 -3.35 11.63 7.58
N GLY A 100 -3.67 12.56 6.69
CA GLY A 100 -2.75 13.60 6.23
C GLY A 100 -1.55 13.04 5.48
N VAL A 101 -0.35 13.38 5.94
CA VAL A 101 0.93 13.00 5.31
C VAL A 101 1.47 11.65 5.81
N TYR A 102 0.73 10.99 6.68
CA TYR A 102 1.15 9.72 7.26
C TYR A 102 0.74 8.55 6.38
N ASN A 103 1.60 7.54 6.37
CA ASN A 103 1.34 6.24 5.77
C ASN A 103 1.30 5.19 6.87
N GLY A 104 0.54 4.12 6.63
CA GLY A 104 0.45 2.96 7.51
C GLY A 104 0.64 1.68 6.71
N ILE A 105 1.43 0.76 7.24
CA ILE A 105 1.55 -0.61 6.75
C ILE A 105 1.15 -1.52 7.91
N ARG A 106 0.05 -2.25 7.72
CA ARG A 106 -0.39 -3.27 8.68
C ARG A 106 0.12 -4.63 8.23
N VAL A 107 0.80 -5.32 9.13
CA VAL A 107 1.26 -6.69 8.92
C VAL A 107 0.53 -7.59 9.91
N VAL A 108 -0.07 -8.66 9.40
CA VAL A 108 -0.75 -9.67 10.22
C VAL A 108 0.12 -10.91 10.26
N GLY A 109 0.77 -11.13 11.38
CA GLY A 109 1.64 -12.29 11.59
C GLY A 109 0.93 -13.40 12.37
N ASN A 110 1.29 -14.64 12.11
CA ASN A 110 0.71 -15.81 12.77
C ASN A 110 1.02 -15.87 14.29
N CYS A 111 2.19 -15.39 14.69
CA CYS A 111 2.62 -15.41 16.10
C CYS A 111 2.42 -14.07 16.79
N LEU A 112 2.68 -12.96 16.09
CA LEU A 112 2.65 -11.61 16.67
C LEU A 112 1.28 -10.93 16.52
N GLY A 113 0.42 -11.44 15.64
CA GLY A 113 -0.87 -10.81 15.34
C GLY A 113 -0.68 -9.53 14.53
N ASN A 114 -1.49 -8.51 14.82
CA ASN A 114 -1.45 -7.23 14.12
C ASN A 114 -0.27 -6.36 14.56
N THR A 115 0.57 -6.01 13.62
CA THR A 115 1.64 -5.01 13.78
C THR A 115 1.42 -3.89 12.77
N MET A 116 1.68 -2.66 13.17
CA MET A 116 1.55 -1.49 12.31
C MET A 116 2.82 -0.66 12.30
N LEU A 117 3.33 -0.40 11.10
CA LEU A 117 4.35 0.60 10.83
C LEU A 117 3.64 1.89 10.43
N TYR A 118 3.92 2.97 11.14
CA TYR A 118 3.25 4.26 10.94
C TYR A 118 4.27 5.38 10.90
N GLY A 119 4.24 6.21 9.86
CA GLY A 119 5.18 7.30 9.71
C GLY A 119 4.87 8.20 8.53
N LYS A 120 5.61 9.31 8.43
CA LYS A 120 5.53 10.22 7.29
C LYS A 120 6.20 9.57 6.08
N GLY A 121 5.43 9.36 5.00
CA GLY A 121 5.94 8.76 3.75
C GLY A 121 6.45 9.80 2.74
N ALA A 122 6.03 11.06 2.86
CA ALA A 122 6.38 12.13 1.92
C ALA A 122 6.90 13.38 2.64
N GLY A 123 7.63 14.22 1.89
CA GLY A 123 8.20 15.48 2.35
C GLY A 123 9.73 15.47 2.39
N LYS A 124 10.34 16.65 2.31
CA LYS A 124 11.80 16.81 2.21
C LYS A 124 12.58 16.11 3.31
N LEU A 125 12.20 16.33 4.58
CA LEU A 125 12.91 15.76 5.72
C LEU A 125 12.72 14.23 5.87
N PRO A 126 11.52 13.65 5.77
CA PRO A 126 11.36 12.22 5.79
C PRO A 126 12.13 11.52 4.68
N THR A 127 12.08 12.02 3.45
CA THR A 127 12.83 11.47 2.32
C THR A 127 14.35 11.57 2.54
N ALA A 128 14.84 12.73 2.95
CA ALA A 128 16.27 12.92 3.24
C ALA A 128 16.74 11.99 4.38
N SER A 129 15.92 11.81 5.43
CA SER A 129 16.23 10.90 6.53
C SER A 129 16.36 9.44 6.05
N ALA A 130 15.47 8.98 5.19
CA ALA A 130 15.56 7.64 4.62
C ALA A 130 16.83 7.45 3.79
N VAL A 131 17.12 8.38 2.87
CA VAL A 131 18.34 8.34 2.03
C VAL A 131 19.60 8.32 2.88
N VAL A 132 19.71 9.19 3.89
CA VAL A 132 20.89 9.25 4.78
C VAL A 132 20.99 7.94 5.58
N SER A 133 19.88 7.39 6.05
CA SER A 133 19.88 6.10 6.75
C SER A 133 20.44 4.97 5.87
N ASP A 134 20.03 4.91 4.61
CA ASP A 134 20.49 3.90 3.66
C ASP A 134 21.98 4.07 3.34
N ILE A 135 22.46 5.33 3.18
CA ILE A 135 23.90 5.62 2.98
C ILE A 135 24.70 5.13 4.19
N ILE A 136 24.23 5.41 5.40
CA ILE A 136 24.91 4.97 6.63
C ILE A 136 24.91 3.43 6.73
N ALA A 137 23.78 2.79 6.42
CA ALA A 137 23.70 1.34 6.41
C ALA A 137 24.67 0.72 5.40
N ALA A 138 24.70 1.24 4.17
CA ALA A 138 25.63 0.78 3.13
C ALA A 138 27.09 0.97 3.54
N ALA A 139 27.44 2.12 4.14
CA ALA A 139 28.80 2.39 4.62
C ALA A 139 29.25 1.45 5.75
N ARG A 140 28.32 1.08 6.63
CA ARG A 140 28.60 0.11 7.74
C ARG A 140 28.75 -1.33 7.26
N HIS A 141 28.12 -1.70 6.16
CA HIS A 141 28.07 -3.05 5.64
C HIS A 141 28.74 -3.18 4.27
N LYS A 142 29.71 -2.34 3.96
CA LYS A 142 30.38 -2.26 2.64
C LYS A 142 31.02 -3.58 2.17
N ASP A 143 31.38 -4.46 3.11
CA ASP A 143 32.01 -5.76 2.83
C ASP A 143 30.99 -6.92 2.80
N HIS A 144 29.71 -6.63 3.03
CA HIS A 144 28.64 -7.62 3.04
C HIS A 144 27.46 -7.14 2.19
N PHE A 145 27.13 -7.89 1.15
CA PHE A 145 25.92 -7.65 0.38
C PHE A 145 24.69 -8.02 1.25
N GLN A 146 24.00 -7.00 1.73
CA GLN A 146 22.70 -7.16 2.41
C GLN A 146 21.56 -6.98 1.40
N GLY A 147 21.62 -7.69 0.29
CA GLY A 147 20.50 -7.73 -0.64
C GLY A 147 19.34 -8.50 -0.05
N ILE A 148 18.11 -8.03 -0.30
CA ILE A 148 16.93 -8.88 -0.14
C ILE A 148 17.07 -9.95 -1.20
N GLY A 149 17.39 -11.17 -0.78
CA GLY A 149 17.67 -12.29 -1.67
C GLY A 149 16.37 -12.92 -2.17
N TRP A 150 15.62 -12.20 -3.02
CA TRP A 150 14.52 -12.85 -3.74
C TRP A 150 15.04 -13.67 -4.93
N SER A 151 14.39 -14.79 -5.17
CA SER A 151 14.72 -15.69 -6.26
C SER A 151 14.29 -15.11 -7.62
N GLU A 152 14.77 -15.71 -8.71
CA GLU A 152 14.30 -15.39 -10.07
C GLU A 152 12.87 -15.90 -10.34
N LYS A 153 12.30 -16.71 -9.44
CA LYS A 153 10.95 -17.24 -9.57
C LYS A 153 9.93 -16.11 -9.48
N MET A 154 9.02 -16.09 -10.44
CA MET A 154 7.89 -15.14 -10.45
C MET A 154 6.76 -15.66 -9.57
N ILE A 155 6.12 -14.74 -8.85
CA ILE A 155 4.88 -15.02 -8.12
C ILE A 155 3.75 -15.11 -9.14
N GLU A 156 2.92 -16.13 -8.99
CA GLU A 156 1.63 -16.24 -9.64
C GLU A 156 0.56 -15.70 -8.68
N ILE A 157 -0.09 -14.60 -9.09
CA ILE A 157 -1.14 -13.94 -8.31
C ILE A 157 -2.48 -14.51 -8.75
N GLU A 158 -3.27 -14.97 -7.80
CA GLU A 158 -4.63 -15.46 -8.05
C GLU A 158 -5.52 -14.30 -8.55
N PRO A 159 -6.42 -14.56 -9.52
CA PRO A 159 -7.35 -13.56 -10.02
C PRO A 159 -8.22 -12.97 -8.90
N MET A 160 -8.53 -11.67 -8.98
CA MET A 160 -9.37 -10.96 -8.00
C MET A 160 -10.71 -11.67 -7.73
N GLY A 161 -11.32 -12.27 -8.78
CA GLY A 161 -12.59 -12.98 -8.67
C GLY A 161 -12.54 -14.35 -7.97
N SER A 162 -11.36 -14.88 -7.66
CA SER A 162 -11.22 -16.17 -6.97
C SER A 162 -11.35 -16.05 -5.44
N ASN A 163 -11.43 -14.83 -4.91
CA ASN A 163 -11.66 -14.57 -3.49
C ASN A 163 -13.02 -13.92 -3.25
N ALA A 164 -13.58 -14.09 -2.06
CA ALA A 164 -14.85 -13.49 -1.67
C ALA A 164 -14.64 -12.12 -1.04
N PHE A 165 -15.25 -11.09 -1.59
CA PHE A 165 -15.22 -9.73 -1.08
C PHE A 165 -16.61 -9.22 -0.70
N ARG A 166 -16.66 -8.25 0.21
CA ARG A 166 -17.85 -7.45 0.47
C ARG A 166 -17.77 -6.18 -0.35
N TYR A 167 -18.84 -5.86 -1.05
CA TYR A 167 -18.92 -4.68 -1.90
C TYR A 167 -19.88 -3.65 -1.32
N PHE A 168 -19.51 -2.39 -1.43
CA PHE A 168 -20.44 -1.27 -1.33
C PHE A 168 -20.99 -0.97 -2.72
N LEU A 169 -22.30 -0.98 -2.85
CA LEU A 169 -22.98 -0.69 -4.11
C LEU A 169 -23.90 0.52 -3.92
N ARG A 170 -23.71 1.55 -4.73
CA ARG A 170 -24.59 2.69 -4.84
C ARG A 170 -25.39 2.56 -6.14
N ILE A 171 -26.69 2.56 -6.03
CA ILE A 171 -27.67 2.47 -7.12
C ILE A 171 -28.24 3.86 -7.41
#